data_e1de86880daa680be0f7bfe8db0ab45b
#
_entry.id   e1de86880daa680be0f7bfe8db0ab45b
#
_cell.length_a   1.000
_cell.length_b   1.000
_cell.length_c   1.000
_cell.angle_alpha   90.00
_cell.angle_beta   90.00
_cell.angle_gamma   90.00
#
_symmetry.space_group_name_H-M   'P 1'
#
loop_
_entity.id
_entity.type
_entity.pdbx_description
1 polymer ?
#
loop_
_entity_poly.entity_id
_entity_poly.type
_entity_poly.pdbx_seq_one_letter_code
_entity_poly.pdbx_strand_id
1 'polypeptide(L)'
;MLLSRVAESLYWINRYLERAENISRFVEVSEAMSLDCPPGSAEPWLPLIDASSDRESFDKRFPEKKPDDVINFLIRDRLNPNSIISCIQMARENARQIRDVMTTEMWEQINILYWNMQEGEAIWNKPRQEQLSEIRRECQLFYGITDATLSKDLAWRFSILGRLIERADKTSRILDVKYYLLLPSLNELGGVLDELQWIALLRSAGAYQMFRKAEQNSIKPNSVARFLLLDPIFPRSVRYCLDGISNTLKMIESSPPPENPTELECMRGLLKAKWSYIRIEDIIDDGLHEAIDSLQIDLNKLNDLIQEKYFIN
;
A
#
# COMPACT_ATOMS: atom_id res chain seq x y z
N MET A 1 -25.27 -8.26 14.42
CA MET A 1 -25.05 -7.56 13.12
C MET A 1 -24.08 -6.40 13.40
N LEU A 2 -23.00 -6.29 12.65
CA LEU A 2 -22.08 -5.15 12.80
C LEU A 2 -22.72 -3.90 12.16
N LEU A 3 -22.65 -2.75 12.84
CA LEU A 3 -23.17 -1.50 12.28
C LEU A 3 -22.29 -1.03 11.11
N SER A 4 -22.89 -0.52 10.03
CA SER A 4 -22.19 -0.01 8.83
C SER A 4 -21.07 0.96 9.18
N ARG A 5 -21.32 1.92 10.09
CA ARG A 5 -20.31 2.87 10.58
C ARG A 5 -19.10 2.18 11.22
N VAL A 6 -19.32 1.08 11.95
CA VAL A 6 -18.22 0.33 12.59
C VAL A 6 -17.40 -0.41 11.54
N ALA A 7 -18.06 -1.07 10.59
CA ALA A 7 -17.41 -1.73 9.47
C ALA A 7 -16.56 -0.75 8.66
N GLU A 8 -17.11 0.40 8.30
CA GLU A 8 -16.44 1.47 7.59
C GLU A 8 -15.22 1.99 8.35
N SER A 9 -15.38 2.31 9.64
CA SER A 9 -14.27 2.84 10.46
C SER A 9 -13.13 1.84 10.55
N LEU A 10 -13.38 0.54 10.78
CA LEU A 10 -12.35 -0.50 10.84
C LEU A 10 -11.64 -0.67 9.49
N TYR A 11 -12.39 -0.63 8.40
CA TYR A 11 -11.86 -0.67 7.05
C TYR A 11 -10.90 0.50 6.79
N TRP A 12 -11.31 1.73 7.07
CA TRP A 12 -10.52 2.93 6.82
C TRP A 12 -9.32 3.07 7.77
N ILE A 13 -9.43 2.70 9.05
CA ILE A 13 -8.28 2.65 9.97
C ILE A 13 -7.14 1.85 9.34
N ASN A 14 -7.45 0.65 8.85
CA ASN A 14 -6.44 -0.24 8.29
C ASN A 14 -5.92 0.25 6.93
N ARG A 15 -6.74 0.90 6.11
CA ARG A 15 -6.27 1.57 4.89
C ARG A 15 -5.29 2.69 5.20
N TYR A 16 -5.62 3.58 6.13
CA TYR A 16 -4.77 4.70 6.50
C TYR A 16 -3.43 4.23 7.10
N LEU A 17 -3.44 3.26 7.98
CA LEU A 17 -2.20 2.74 8.58
C LEU A 17 -1.32 2.01 7.54
N GLU A 18 -1.90 1.21 6.65
CA GLU A 18 -1.15 0.57 5.56
C GLU A 18 -0.59 1.61 4.58
N ARG A 19 -1.32 2.70 4.31
CA ARG A 19 -0.84 3.83 3.49
C ARG A 19 0.34 4.52 4.16
N ALA A 20 0.25 4.86 5.43
CA ALA A 20 1.34 5.49 6.19
C ALA A 20 2.58 4.59 6.23
N GLU A 21 2.42 3.28 6.45
CA GLU A 21 3.51 2.32 6.40
C GLU A 21 4.18 2.27 5.02
N ASN A 22 3.41 2.22 3.93
CA ASN A 22 3.97 2.16 2.58
C ASN A 22 4.69 3.45 2.19
N ILE A 23 4.14 4.62 2.51
CA ILE A 23 4.81 5.90 2.26
C ILE A 23 6.13 5.99 3.03
N SER A 24 6.17 5.53 4.30
CA SER A 24 7.40 5.51 5.07
C SER A 24 8.50 4.66 4.40
N ARG A 25 8.14 3.52 3.81
CA ARG A 25 9.07 2.67 3.05
C ARG A 25 9.54 3.34 1.76
N PHE A 26 8.63 3.98 1.04
CA PHE A 26 8.93 4.62 -0.23
C PHE A 26 9.93 5.77 -0.03
N VAL A 27 9.70 6.64 0.95
CA VAL A 27 10.59 7.75 1.25
C VAL A 27 11.96 7.25 1.74
N GLU A 28 12.00 6.26 2.65
CA GLU A 28 13.26 5.68 3.16
C GLU A 28 14.14 5.13 2.04
N VAL A 29 13.54 4.40 1.11
CA VAL A 29 14.27 3.77 0.00
C VAL A 29 14.70 4.80 -1.04
N SER A 30 13.86 5.79 -1.34
CA SER A 30 14.24 6.85 -2.28
C SER A 30 15.33 7.75 -1.73
N GLU A 31 15.35 8.01 -0.41
CA GLU A 31 16.45 8.70 0.26
C GLU A 31 17.76 7.92 0.13
N ALA A 32 17.74 6.62 0.39
CA ALA A 32 18.91 5.77 0.20
C ALA A 32 19.39 5.75 -1.25
N MET A 33 18.45 5.65 -2.23
CA MET A 33 18.80 5.69 -3.65
C MET A 33 19.42 7.02 -4.07
N SER A 34 18.93 8.15 -3.56
CA SER A 34 19.45 9.46 -3.94
C SER A 34 20.91 9.66 -3.53
N LEU A 35 21.37 8.95 -2.48
CA LEU A 35 22.77 8.97 -2.04
C LEU A 35 23.68 8.13 -2.96
N ASP A 36 23.13 7.09 -3.59
CA ASP A 36 23.86 6.16 -4.44
C ASP A 36 23.77 6.54 -5.94
N CYS A 37 22.93 7.52 -6.31
CA CYS A 37 22.76 7.93 -7.70
C CYS A 37 23.93 8.82 -8.17
N PRO A 38 24.50 8.56 -9.37
CA PRO A 38 25.49 9.44 -9.99
C PRO A 38 24.89 10.84 -10.25
N PRO A 39 25.72 11.91 -10.23
CA PRO A 39 25.28 13.25 -10.60
C PRO A 39 24.68 13.28 -12.01
N GLY A 40 23.46 13.82 -12.15
CA GLY A 40 22.74 13.91 -13.43
C GLY A 40 21.80 12.73 -13.74
N SER A 41 21.70 11.76 -12.86
CA SER A 41 20.67 10.71 -12.93
C SER A 41 19.28 11.28 -12.65
N ALA A 42 18.21 10.61 -13.14
CA ALA A 42 16.84 10.96 -12.79
C ALA A 42 16.64 10.87 -11.27
N GLU A 43 16.15 11.95 -10.68
CA GLU A 43 15.91 11.99 -9.23
C GLU A 43 14.76 11.05 -8.83
N PRO A 44 14.92 10.24 -7.76
CA PRO A 44 13.93 9.22 -7.37
C PRO A 44 12.69 9.80 -6.66
N TRP A 45 12.58 11.13 -6.52
CA TRP A 45 11.58 11.77 -5.66
C TRP A 45 10.23 11.99 -6.32
N LEU A 46 10.19 12.57 -7.52
CA LEU A 46 8.93 12.85 -8.22
C LEU A 46 8.10 11.60 -8.51
N PRO A 47 8.70 10.46 -8.85
CA PRO A 47 7.97 9.19 -8.99
C PRO A 47 7.18 8.77 -7.74
N LEU A 48 7.59 9.18 -6.54
CA LEU A 48 6.83 8.89 -5.31
C LEU A 48 5.49 9.63 -5.25
N ILE A 49 5.45 10.84 -5.79
CA ILE A 49 4.21 11.63 -5.88
C ILE A 49 3.23 10.93 -6.83
N ASP A 50 3.72 10.35 -7.93
CA ASP A 50 2.89 9.56 -8.85
C ASP A 50 2.38 8.29 -8.18
N ALA A 51 3.24 7.58 -7.44
CA ALA A 51 2.83 6.40 -6.66
C ALA A 51 1.80 6.70 -5.56
N SER A 52 1.80 7.93 -5.01
CA SER A 52 0.79 8.36 -4.04
C SER A 52 -0.53 8.83 -4.68
N SER A 53 -0.53 9.08 -6.00
CA SER A 53 -1.65 9.67 -6.78
C SER A 53 -1.95 11.13 -6.43
N ASP A 54 -0.94 11.88 -6.00
CA ASP A 54 -1.11 13.24 -5.49
C ASP A 54 -0.46 14.31 -6.40
N ARG A 55 -0.10 13.94 -7.65
CA ARG A 55 0.66 14.79 -8.59
C ARG A 55 0.02 16.16 -8.78
N GLU A 56 -1.27 16.21 -9.05
CA GLU A 56 -1.95 17.48 -9.31
C GLU A 56 -1.93 18.43 -8.10
N SER A 57 -2.15 17.88 -6.91
CA SER A 57 -2.11 18.64 -5.65
C SER A 57 -0.71 19.12 -5.33
N PHE A 58 0.30 18.30 -5.57
CA PHE A 58 1.70 18.63 -5.35
C PHE A 58 2.17 19.74 -6.32
N ASP A 59 1.96 19.58 -7.62
CA ASP A 59 2.42 20.52 -8.65
C ASP A 59 1.81 21.93 -8.49
N LYS A 60 0.59 22.03 -8.00
CA LYS A 60 -0.05 23.32 -7.68
C LYS A 60 0.62 24.08 -6.53
N ARG A 61 1.23 23.35 -5.60
CA ARG A 61 1.73 23.92 -4.34
C ARG A 61 3.25 24.04 -4.30
N PHE A 62 3.97 23.21 -5.06
CA PHE A 62 5.44 23.14 -5.05
C PHE A 62 5.99 23.23 -6.48
N PRO A 63 6.04 24.45 -7.07
CA PRO A 63 6.47 24.64 -8.45
C PRO A 63 7.94 24.27 -8.68
N GLU A 64 8.80 24.43 -7.67
CA GLU A 64 10.23 24.13 -7.76
C GLU A 64 10.56 22.63 -7.60
N LYS A 65 9.62 21.85 -7.10
CA LYS A 65 9.71 20.36 -6.98
C LYS A 65 10.99 19.85 -6.32
N LYS A 66 11.46 20.52 -5.26
CA LYS A 66 12.66 20.11 -4.54
C LYS A 66 12.45 18.79 -3.79
N PRO A 67 13.50 17.99 -3.57
CA PRO A 67 13.42 16.76 -2.76
C PRO A 67 12.77 16.98 -1.39
N ASP A 68 13.15 18.04 -0.68
CA ASP A 68 12.56 18.34 0.63
C ASP A 68 11.08 18.71 0.57
N ASP A 69 10.60 19.31 -0.53
CA ASP A 69 9.18 19.59 -0.76
C ASP A 69 8.41 18.27 -0.90
N VAL A 70 8.94 17.31 -1.67
CA VAL A 70 8.35 15.97 -1.83
C VAL A 70 8.27 15.24 -0.49
N ILE A 71 9.38 15.23 0.25
CA ILE A 71 9.46 14.55 1.54
C ILE A 71 8.48 15.17 2.54
N ASN A 72 8.47 16.51 2.65
CA ASN A 72 7.55 17.22 3.54
C ASN A 72 6.09 16.98 3.16
N PHE A 73 5.77 17.02 1.87
CA PHE A 73 4.43 16.74 1.34
C PHE A 73 3.92 15.34 1.69
N LEU A 74 4.80 14.34 1.58
CA LEU A 74 4.44 12.94 1.88
C LEU A 74 4.41 12.61 3.38
N ILE A 75 5.20 13.30 4.20
CA ILE A 75 5.32 12.96 5.63
C ILE A 75 4.46 13.88 6.50
N ARG A 76 4.63 15.21 6.38
CA ARG A 76 4.16 16.19 7.38
C ARG A 76 3.03 17.10 6.92
N ASP A 77 2.77 17.17 5.65
CA ASP A 77 1.82 18.13 5.12
C ASP A 77 0.37 17.76 5.47
N ARG A 78 -0.22 18.52 6.38
CA ARG A 78 -1.62 18.33 6.82
C ARG A 78 -2.66 18.67 5.76
N LEU A 79 -2.28 19.40 4.70
CA LEU A 79 -3.15 19.69 3.56
C LEU A 79 -3.14 18.56 2.53
N ASN A 80 -2.17 17.65 2.61
CA ASN A 80 -2.18 16.42 1.85
C ASN A 80 -2.93 15.33 2.65
N PRO A 81 -4.12 14.90 2.23
CA PRO A 81 -4.89 13.88 2.94
C PRO A 81 -4.19 12.51 2.99
N ASN A 82 -3.26 12.29 2.07
CA ASN A 82 -2.48 11.05 1.97
C ASN A 82 -1.14 11.11 2.69
N SER A 83 -0.73 12.25 3.28
CA SER A 83 0.50 12.31 4.06
C SER A 83 0.46 11.35 5.27
N ILE A 84 1.65 10.93 5.74
CA ILE A 84 1.74 10.04 6.91
C ILE A 84 0.98 10.63 8.11
N ILE A 85 1.19 11.91 8.41
CA ILE A 85 0.54 12.56 9.56
C ILE A 85 -0.98 12.64 9.40
N SER A 86 -1.48 12.93 8.20
CA SER A 86 -2.92 12.97 7.91
C SER A 86 -3.53 11.57 7.99
N CYS A 87 -2.88 10.55 7.45
CA CYS A 87 -3.31 9.16 7.56
C CYS A 87 -3.42 8.69 9.01
N ILE A 88 -2.41 8.96 9.84
CA ILE A 88 -2.43 8.58 11.27
C ILE A 88 -3.54 9.34 12.01
N GLN A 89 -3.73 10.63 11.71
CA GLN A 89 -4.82 11.41 12.27
C GLN A 89 -6.18 10.83 11.90
N MET A 90 -6.42 10.54 10.63
CA MET A 90 -7.68 9.96 10.16
C MET A 90 -7.93 8.56 10.74
N ALA A 91 -6.88 7.74 10.86
CA ALA A 91 -6.98 6.44 11.51
C ALA A 91 -7.43 6.58 12.97
N ARG A 92 -6.84 7.53 13.72
CA ARG A 92 -7.24 7.79 15.12
C ARG A 92 -8.67 8.32 15.24
N GLU A 93 -9.09 9.23 14.35
CA GLU A 93 -10.46 9.77 14.38
C GLU A 93 -11.50 8.67 14.11
N ASN A 94 -11.23 7.76 13.17
CA ASN A 94 -12.07 6.58 12.96
C ASN A 94 -12.09 5.66 14.20
N ALA A 95 -10.92 5.41 14.80
CA ALA A 95 -10.82 4.59 16.01
C ALA A 95 -11.60 5.20 17.20
N ARG A 96 -11.59 6.54 17.36
CA ARG A 96 -12.33 7.24 18.38
C ARG A 96 -13.84 7.01 18.29
N GLN A 97 -14.37 6.90 17.06
CA GLN A 97 -15.80 6.69 16.81
C GLN A 97 -16.29 5.28 17.18
N ILE A 98 -15.37 4.29 17.23
CA ILE A 98 -15.69 2.87 17.43
C ILE A 98 -14.92 2.27 18.62
N ARG A 99 -14.56 3.10 19.60
CA ARG A 99 -13.73 2.70 20.74
C ARG A 99 -14.32 1.53 21.53
N ASP A 100 -15.63 1.41 21.58
CA ASP A 100 -16.38 0.35 22.25
C ASP A 100 -16.28 -1.03 21.55
N VAL A 101 -15.84 -1.06 20.29
CA VAL A 101 -15.66 -2.28 19.49
C VAL A 101 -14.21 -2.72 19.42
N MET A 102 -13.28 -1.78 19.63
CA MET A 102 -11.84 -2.06 19.62
C MET A 102 -11.37 -2.61 20.96
N THR A 103 -10.26 -3.36 20.92
CA THR A 103 -9.58 -3.73 22.16
C THR A 103 -8.85 -2.54 22.78
N THR A 104 -8.61 -2.57 24.07
CA THR A 104 -7.87 -1.50 24.76
C THR A 104 -6.49 -1.29 24.16
N GLU A 105 -5.80 -2.37 23.84
CA GLU A 105 -4.46 -2.36 23.26
C GLU A 105 -4.43 -1.73 21.85
N MET A 106 -5.46 -2.00 21.04
CA MET A 106 -5.59 -1.35 19.73
C MET A 106 -5.78 0.16 19.87
N TRP A 107 -6.63 0.58 20.81
CA TRP A 107 -6.88 2.00 21.08
C TRP A 107 -5.63 2.70 21.64
N GLU A 108 -4.92 2.09 22.55
CA GLU A 108 -3.67 2.62 23.12
C GLU A 108 -2.60 2.75 22.02
N GLN A 109 -2.41 1.72 21.21
CA GLN A 109 -1.41 1.74 20.16
C GLN A 109 -1.64 2.87 19.13
N ILE A 110 -2.86 3.08 18.70
CA ILE A 110 -3.15 4.15 17.73
C ILE A 110 -2.98 5.54 18.34
N ASN A 111 -3.26 5.69 19.64
CA ASN A 111 -2.99 6.94 20.35
C ASN A 111 -1.49 7.19 20.53
N ILE A 112 -0.70 6.17 20.88
CA ILE A 112 0.77 6.29 20.96
C ILE A 112 1.32 6.76 19.61
N LEU A 113 0.93 6.10 18.54
CA LEU A 113 1.36 6.49 17.19
C LEU A 113 0.95 7.93 16.85
N TYR A 114 -0.29 8.32 17.15
CA TYR A 114 -0.77 9.67 16.90
C TYR A 114 -0.02 10.74 17.69
N TRP A 115 0.18 10.52 19.00
CA TRP A 115 0.85 11.51 19.85
C TRP A 115 2.33 11.66 19.49
N ASN A 116 3.02 10.58 19.17
CA ASN A 116 4.40 10.60 18.71
C ASN A 116 4.58 11.42 17.42
N MET A 117 3.51 11.61 16.63
CA MET A 117 3.52 12.37 15.37
C MET A 117 3.17 13.84 15.53
N GLN A 118 2.88 14.34 16.74
CA GLN A 118 2.58 15.77 16.93
C GLN A 118 3.83 16.64 16.81
N GLU A 119 3.63 17.92 16.50
CA GLU A 119 4.72 18.90 16.46
C GLU A 119 5.38 19.02 17.82
N GLY A 120 6.71 19.09 17.83
CA GLY A 120 7.52 19.20 19.05
C GLY A 120 7.87 17.86 19.69
N GLU A 121 7.30 16.74 19.23
CA GLU A 121 7.64 15.42 19.77
C GLU A 121 9.05 14.96 19.37
N ALA A 122 9.63 14.11 20.22
CA ALA A 122 11.02 13.68 20.11
C ALA A 122 11.35 12.98 18.80
N ILE A 123 10.35 12.34 18.16
CA ILE A 123 10.54 11.65 16.87
C ILE A 123 11.10 12.59 15.79
N TRP A 124 10.66 13.85 15.77
CA TRP A 124 11.06 14.82 14.75
C TRP A 124 12.49 15.34 14.91
N ASN A 125 13.11 15.08 16.06
CA ASN A 125 14.52 15.39 16.32
C ASN A 125 15.46 14.22 15.94
N LYS A 126 14.91 13.04 15.62
CA LYS A 126 15.68 11.89 15.18
C LYS A 126 16.10 12.02 13.71
N PRO A 127 17.15 11.32 13.28
CA PRO A 127 17.45 11.14 11.86
C PRO A 127 16.22 10.61 11.10
N ARG A 128 15.97 11.07 9.88
CA ARG A 128 14.76 10.72 9.10
C ARG A 128 14.57 9.23 8.94
N GLN A 129 15.63 8.48 8.71
CA GLN A 129 15.59 7.03 8.60
C GLN A 129 15.04 6.36 9.87
N GLU A 130 15.41 6.86 11.05
CA GLU A 130 14.87 6.38 12.33
C GLU A 130 13.41 6.74 12.48
N GLN A 131 13.00 7.97 12.12
CA GLN A 131 11.60 8.39 12.12
C GLN A 131 10.73 7.43 11.29
N LEU A 132 11.13 7.18 10.04
CA LEU A 132 10.39 6.32 9.11
C LEU A 132 10.34 4.86 9.58
N SER A 133 11.46 4.36 10.12
CA SER A 133 11.53 3.03 10.70
C SER A 133 10.62 2.86 11.91
N GLU A 134 10.54 3.87 12.77
CA GLU A 134 9.67 3.87 13.95
C GLU A 134 8.18 3.89 13.53
N ILE A 135 7.79 4.80 12.63
CA ILE A 135 6.42 4.85 12.09
C ILE A 135 6.00 3.49 11.53
N ARG A 136 6.88 2.87 10.73
CA ARG A 136 6.61 1.55 10.15
C ARG A 136 6.41 0.48 11.22
N ARG A 137 7.27 0.44 12.24
CA ARG A 137 7.17 -0.52 13.35
C ARG A 137 5.88 -0.34 14.14
N GLU A 138 5.48 0.90 14.41
CA GLU A 138 4.24 1.19 15.13
C GLU A 138 2.99 0.78 14.34
N CYS A 139 2.98 0.98 13.01
CA CYS A 139 1.90 0.47 12.16
C CYS A 139 1.85 -1.07 12.16
N GLN A 140 3.00 -1.72 12.08
CA GLN A 140 3.08 -3.20 12.14
C GLN A 140 2.68 -3.75 13.50
N LEU A 141 3.03 -3.06 14.58
CA LEU A 141 2.60 -3.40 15.93
C LEU A 141 1.08 -3.35 16.05
N PHE A 142 0.43 -2.31 15.50
CA PHE A 142 -1.03 -2.25 15.46
C PHE A 142 -1.65 -3.47 14.76
N TYR A 143 -1.08 -3.92 13.64
CA TYR A 143 -1.57 -5.14 12.96
C TYR A 143 -1.38 -6.39 13.82
N GLY A 144 -0.24 -6.51 14.48
CA GLY A 144 0.04 -7.62 15.40
C GLY A 144 -0.94 -7.65 16.58
N ILE A 145 -1.21 -6.50 17.19
CA ILE A 145 -2.20 -6.35 18.27
C ILE A 145 -3.59 -6.73 17.76
N THR A 146 -4.02 -6.17 16.62
CA THR A 146 -5.32 -6.49 16.01
C THR A 146 -5.48 -7.99 15.80
N ASP A 147 -4.44 -8.64 15.31
CA ASP A 147 -4.46 -10.08 15.00
C ASP A 147 -4.47 -10.95 16.27
N ALA A 148 -3.85 -10.47 17.35
CA ALA A 148 -3.73 -11.16 18.63
C ALA A 148 -4.93 -10.96 19.56
N THR A 149 -5.60 -9.80 19.50
CA THR A 149 -6.59 -9.40 20.53
C THR A 149 -8.01 -9.24 20.01
N LEU A 150 -8.21 -8.94 18.72
CA LEU A 150 -9.54 -8.79 18.15
C LEU A 150 -10.11 -10.15 17.73
N SER A 151 -11.35 -10.44 18.13
CA SER A 151 -12.07 -11.64 17.70
C SER A 151 -12.15 -11.72 16.16
N LYS A 152 -11.96 -12.92 15.61
CA LYS A 152 -11.96 -13.15 14.14
C LYS A 152 -13.37 -13.11 13.53
N ASP A 153 -14.20 -12.18 13.98
CA ASP A 153 -15.58 -11.94 13.52
C ASP A 153 -15.64 -10.94 12.36
N LEU A 154 -16.80 -10.33 12.13
CA LEU A 154 -17.01 -9.34 11.08
C LEU A 154 -16.11 -8.10 11.23
N ALA A 155 -15.87 -7.66 12.48
CA ALA A 155 -15.01 -6.50 12.74
C ALA A 155 -13.58 -6.75 12.26
N TRP A 156 -13.01 -7.88 12.61
CA TRP A 156 -11.69 -8.30 12.13
C TRP A 156 -11.65 -8.42 10.59
N ARG A 157 -12.72 -8.96 9.97
CA ARG A 157 -12.77 -9.13 8.52
C ARG A 157 -12.72 -7.80 7.76
N PHE A 158 -13.46 -6.78 8.21
CA PHE A 158 -13.38 -5.45 7.60
C PHE A 158 -12.02 -4.79 7.81
N SER A 159 -11.36 -5.02 8.94
CA SER A 159 -9.98 -4.57 9.19
C SER A 159 -9.01 -5.18 8.17
N ILE A 160 -9.07 -6.51 7.96
CA ILE A 160 -8.21 -7.19 6.99
C ILE A 160 -8.52 -6.75 5.56
N LEU A 161 -9.80 -6.58 5.21
CA LEU A 161 -10.23 -6.17 3.89
C LEU A 161 -9.61 -4.81 3.49
N GLY A 162 -9.71 -3.81 4.39
CA GLY A 162 -9.11 -2.49 4.17
C GLY A 162 -7.60 -2.57 3.95
N ARG A 163 -6.90 -3.33 4.79
CA ARG A 163 -5.44 -3.51 4.68
C ARG A 163 -5.04 -4.16 3.36
N LEU A 164 -5.72 -5.22 2.93
CA LEU A 164 -5.36 -5.94 1.71
C LEU A 164 -5.61 -5.13 0.44
N ILE A 165 -6.69 -4.36 0.38
CA ILE A 165 -6.99 -3.50 -0.77
C ILE A 165 -5.92 -2.40 -0.90
N GLU A 166 -5.58 -1.70 0.19
CA GLU A 166 -4.54 -0.67 0.16
C GLU A 166 -3.18 -1.26 -0.22
N ARG A 167 -2.87 -2.46 0.28
CA ARG A 167 -1.61 -3.15 0.00
C ARG A 167 -1.48 -3.56 -1.46
N ALA A 168 -2.53 -4.10 -2.07
CA ALA A 168 -2.54 -4.41 -3.50
C ALA A 168 -2.32 -3.15 -4.35
N ASP A 169 -3.05 -2.06 -4.03
CA ASP A 169 -2.92 -0.77 -4.72
C ASP A 169 -1.48 -0.22 -4.61
N LYS A 170 -0.91 -0.18 -3.41
CA LYS A 170 0.45 0.39 -3.23
C LYS A 170 1.54 -0.47 -3.86
N THR A 171 1.41 -1.79 -3.84
CA THR A 171 2.38 -2.67 -4.50
C THR A 171 2.33 -2.52 -6.01
N SER A 172 1.15 -2.40 -6.62
CA SER A 172 1.01 -2.17 -8.05
C SER A 172 1.60 -0.83 -8.47
N ARG A 173 1.30 0.25 -7.74
CA ARG A 173 1.79 1.60 -8.05
C ARG A 173 3.32 1.73 -7.98
N ILE A 174 3.97 1.16 -6.97
CA ILE A 174 5.42 1.26 -6.86
C ILE A 174 6.12 0.49 -7.98
N LEU A 175 5.53 -0.61 -8.45
CA LEU A 175 6.04 -1.35 -9.60
C LEU A 175 5.87 -0.55 -10.90
N ASP A 176 4.71 0.07 -11.10
CA ASP A 176 4.41 0.91 -12.25
C ASP A 176 5.36 2.09 -12.38
N VAL A 177 5.59 2.79 -11.27
CA VAL A 177 6.55 3.90 -11.19
C VAL A 177 7.94 3.49 -11.68
N LYS A 178 8.45 2.34 -11.22
CA LYS A 178 9.78 1.88 -11.66
C LYS A 178 9.77 1.50 -13.13
N TYR A 179 8.75 0.81 -13.59
CA TYR A 179 8.70 0.29 -14.94
C TYR A 179 8.52 1.39 -15.98
N TYR A 180 7.70 2.40 -15.70
CA TYR A 180 7.33 3.44 -16.66
C TYR A 180 8.18 4.71 -16.56
N LEU A 181 8.47 5.18 -15.34
CA LEU A 181 9.12 6.48 -15.12
C LEU A 181 10.64 6.38 -14.93
N LEU A 182 11.14 5.24 -14.48
CA LEU A 182 12.57 5.01 -14.24
C LEU A 182 13.18 4.04 -15.27
N LEU A 183 12.53 3.84 -16.44
CA LEU A 183 13.12 3.08 -17.52
C LEU A 183 14.44 3.74 -17.91
N PRO A 184 15.58 3.04 -17.78
CA PRO A 184 16.84 3.54 -18.27
C PRO A 184 16.75 3.69 -19.80
N SER A 185 17.60 4.55 -20.36
CA SER A 185 17.84 4.52 -21.81
C SER A 185 18.23 3.09 -22.24
N LEU A 186 17.95 2.72 -23.49
CA LEU A 186 18.24 1.37 -24.02
C LEU A 186 19.68 0.89 -23.73
N ASN A 187 20.62 1.82 -23.53
CA ASN A 187 22.03 1.53 -23.20
C ASN A 187 22.27 1.25 -21.71
N GLU A 188 21.32 1.49 -20.83
CA GLU A 188 21.44 1.33 -19.37
C GLU A 188 20.67 0.11 -18.86
N LEU A 189 19.88 -0.54 -19.71
CA LEU A 189 19.13 -1.76 -19.36
C LEU A 189 20.10 -2.89 -18.95
N GLY A 190 19.90 -3.43 -17.75
CA GLY A 190 20.74 -4.47 -17.17
C GLY A 190 22.08 -3.98 -16.60
N GLY A 191 22.29 -2.66 -16.57
CA GLY A 191 23.44 -2.05 -15.89
C GLY A 191 23.33 -2.08 -14.37
N VAL A 192 24.41 -1.72 -13.68
CA VAL A 192 24.47 -1.68 -12.21
C VAL A 192 23.39 -0.76 -11.61
N LEU A 193 23.13 0.39 -12.24
CA LEU A 193 22.12 1.34 -11.78
C LEU A 193 20.71 0.73 -11.88
N ASP A 194 20.40 0.04 -12.95
CA ASP A 194 19.10 -0.64 -13.13
C ASP A 194 18.91 -1.73 -12.05
N GLU A 195 19.94 -2.53 -11.79
CA GLU A 195 19.87 -3.54 -10.72
C GLU A 195 19.65 -2.90 -9.33
N LEU A 196 20.36 -1.80 -9.01
CA LEU A 196 20.17 -1.06 -7.76
C LEU A 196 18.73 -0.52 -7.62
N GLN A 197 18.15 -0.01 -8.69
CA GLN A 197 16.77 0.47 -8.69
C GLN A 197 15.76 -0.67 -8.46
N TRP A 198 15.98 -1.86 -9.03
CA TRP A 198 15.14 -3.05 -8.77
C TRP A 198 15.28 -3.55 -7.32
N ILE A 199 16.50 -3.50 -6.75
CA ILE A 199 16.72 -3.77 -5.33
C ILE A 199 15.95 -2.79 -4.46
N ALA A 200 16.00 -1.51 -4.80
CA ALA A 200 15.29 -0.47 -4.06
C ALA A 200 13.77 -0.66 -4.12
N LEU A 201 13.21 -1.01 -5.28
CA LEU A 201 11.80 -1.35 -5.42
C LEU A 201 11.41 -2.54 -4.53
N LEU A 202 12.19 -3.63 -4.56
CA LEU A 202 11.95 -4.79 -3.70
C LEU A 202 12.02 -4.42 -2.21
N ARG A 203 12.93 -3.52 -1.81
CA ARG A 203 13.02 -3.02 -0.42
C ARG A 203 11.81 -2.16 -0.07
N SER A 204 11.36 -1.27 -0.96
CA SER A 204 10.15 -0.46 -0.79
C SER A 204 8.90 -1.33 -0.58
N ALA A 205 8.79 -2.42 -1.32
CA ALA A 205 7.73 -3.41 -1.14
C ALA A 205 7.94 -4.32 0.08
N GLY A 206 9.06 -4.21 0.82
CA GLY A 206 9.43 -5.16 1.89
C GLY A 206 9.66 -6.59 1.39
N ALA A 207 10.00 -6.73 0.11
CA ALA A 207 10.03 -7.99 -0.63
C ALA A 207 11.43 -8.59 -0.78
N TYR A 208 12.48 -7.79 -0.63
CA TYR A 208 13.84 -8.16 -1.04
C TYR A 208 14.32 -9.51 -0.51
N GLN A 209 14.17 -9.76 0.79
CA GLN A 209 14.64 -11.00 1.40
C GLN A 209 13.87 -12.24 0.91
N MET A 210 12.54 -12.09 0.75
CA MET A 210 11.70 -13.19 0.28
C MET A 210 11.89 -13.44 -1.20
N PHE A 211 12.07 -12.40 -2.00
CA PHE A 211 12.46 -12.51 -3.40
C PHE A 211 13.79 -13.26 -3.55
N ARG A 212 14.83 -12.88 -2.80
CA ARG A 212 16.14 -13.57 -2.83
C ARG A 212 16.07 -15.04 -2.42
N LYS A 213 15.10 -15.40 -1.55
CA LYS A 213 14.85 -16.79 -1.16
C LYS A 213 14.15 -17.59 -2.27
N ALA A 214 13.20 -16.95 -2.97
CA ALA A 214 12.45 -17.59 -4.05
C ALA A 214 13.28 -17.67 -5.36
N GLU A 215 14.01 -16.59 -5.67
CA GLU A 215 14.82 -16.45 -6.88
C GLU A 215 16.30 -16.40 -6.51
N GLN A 216 17.02 -17.48 -6.81
CA GLN A 216 18.45 -17.60 -6.50
C GLN A 216 19.37 -16.91 -7.51
N ASN A 217 18.81 -16.50 -8.65
CA ASN A 217 19.53 -15.89 -9.78
C ASN A 217 19.64 -14.36 -9.66
N SER A 218 20.22 -13.73 -10.70
CA SER A 218 20.27 -12.26 -10.84
C SER A 218 18.89 -11.62 -10.78
N ILE A 219 18.81 -10.39 -10.26
CA ILE A 219 17.58 -9.62 -10.20
C ILE A 219 17.23 -9.15 -11.61
N LYS A 220 16.16 -9.71 -12.18
CA LYS A 220 15.64 -9.37 -13.51
C LYS A 220 14.29 -8.69 -13.40
N PRO A 221 13.99 -7.70 -14.26
CA PRO A 221 12.70 -7.00 -14.28
C PRO A 221 11.50 -7.95 -14.25
N ASN A 222 11.46 -8.93 -15.16
CA ASN A 222 10.37 -9.90 -15.27
C ASN A 222 10.20 -10.76 -14.02
N SER A 223 11.30 -11.18 -13.37
CA SER A 223 11.24 -11.96 -12.13
C SER A 223 10.70 -11.13 -10.97
N VAL A 224 11.09 -9.85 -10.88
CA VAL A 224 10.60 -8.92 -9.86
C VAL A 224 9.12 -8.64 -10.07
N ALA A 225 8.70 -8.32 -11.30
CA ALA A 225 7.29 -8.11 -11.64
C ALA A 225 6.45 -9.36 -11.35
N ARG A 226 6.91 -10.55 -11.76
CA ARG A 226 6.24 -11.81 -11.45
C ARG A 226 6.07 -12.02 -9.94
N PHE A 227 7.11 -11.79 -9.16
CA PHE A 227 7.07 -11.97 -7.70
C PHE A 227 6.10 -10.99 -7.05
N LEU A 228 6.15 -9.71 -7.39
CA LEU A 228 5.28 -8.69 -6.78
C LEU A 228 3.83 -8.77 -7.26
N LEU A 229 3.58 -9.23 -8.47
CA LEU A 229 2.22 -9.35 -8.99
C LEU A 229 1.60 -10.72 -8.72
N LEU A 230 2.34 -11.82 -8.91
CA LEU A 230 1.74 -13.15 -9.08
C LEU A 230 2.15 -14.18 -8.02
N ASP A 231 3.03 -13.85 -7.06
CA ASP A 231 3.40 -14.80 -6.01
C ASP A 231 2.21 -15.09 -5.08
N PRO A 232 1.79 -16.36 -4.90
CA PRO A 232 0.58 -16.69 -4.14
C PRO A 232 0.79 -16.69 -2.62
N ILE A 233 2.02 -16.61 -2.13
CA ILE A 233 2.34 -16.74 -0.70
C ILE A 233 3.02 -15.51 -0.10
N PHE A 234 3.59 -14.63 -0.92
CA PHE A 234 4.20 -13.41 -0.43
C PHE A 234 3.12 -12.40 0.01
N PRO A 235 3.09 -11.95 1.28
CA PRO A 235 1.96 -11.17 1.83
C PRO A 235 1.71 -9.80 1.19
N ARG A 236 2.65 -9.31 0.38
CA ARG A 236 2.54 -8.03 -0.32
C ARG A 236 2.43 -8.18 -1.83
N SER A 237 2.34 -9.39 -2.36
CA SER A 237 2.02 -9.57 -3.78
C SER A 237 0.56 -9.22 -4.06
N VAL A 238 0.29 -8.75 -5.27
CA VAL A 238 -1.07 -8.41 -5.72
C VAL A 238 -1.96 -9.64 -5.64
N ARG A 239 -1.52 -10.78 -6.14
CA ARG A 239 -2.27 -12.03 -6.14
C ARG A 239 -2.64 -12.48 -4.72
N TYR A 240 -1.69 -12.50 -3.79
CA TYR A 240 -1.96 -12.83 -2.39
C TYR A 240 -3.04 -11.92 -1.80
N CYS A 241 -2.94 -10.61 -2.05
CA CYS A 241 -3.91 -9.65 -1.56
C CYS A 241 -5.31 -9.89 -2.17
N LEU A 242 -5.42 -10.13 -3.48
CA LEU A 242 -6.68 -10.40 -4.16
C LEU A 242 -7.32 -11.72 -3.69
N ASP A 243 -6.52 -12.75 -3.47
CA ASP A 243 -6.99 -14.01 -2.87
C ASP A 243 -7.53 -13.80 -1.45
N GLY A 244 -6.81 -13.01 -0.65
CA GLY A 244 -7.24 -12.61 0.70
C GLY A 244 -8.53 -11.79 0.69
N ILE A 245 -8.65 -10.80 -0.19
CA ILE A 245 -9.86 -9.99 -0.39
C ILE A 245 -11.04 -10.89 -0.74
N SER A 246 -10.87 -11.75 -1.75
CA SER A 246 -11.93 -12.66 -2.19
C SER A 246 -12.41 -13.61 -1.08
N ASN A 247 -11.48 -14.18 -0.32
CA ASN A 247 -11.80 -15.06 0.79
C ASN A 247 -12.49 -14.31 1.93
N THR A 248 -12.02 -13.10 2.25
CA THR A 248 -12.60 -12.26 3.31
C THR A 248 -14.03 -11.84 2.97
N LEU A 249 -14.29 -11.39 1.74
CA LEU A 249 -15.64 -11.03 1.28
C LEU A 249 -16.58 -12.22 1.33
N LYS A 250 -16.16 -13.42 0.89
CA LYS A 250 -16.97 -14.65 1.02
C LYS A 250 -17.36 -14.94 2.46
N MET A 251 -16.44 -14.72 3.39
CA MET A 251 -16.70 -14.94 4.81
C MET A 251 -17.58 -13.86 5.44
N ILE A 252 -17.59 -12.63 4.91
CA ILE A 252 -18.52 -11.56 5.34
C ILE A 252 -19.94 -11.89 4.86
N GLU A 253 -20.08 -12.37 3.64
CA GLU A 253 -21.38 -12.69 3.01
C GLU A 253 -22.09 -13.86 3.69
N SER A 254 -21.36 -14.82 4.26
CA SER A 254 -21.86 -15.95 5.10
C SER A 254 -23.01 -16.78 4.51
N SER A 255 -23.41 -16.54 3.28
CA SER A 255 -24.55 -17.16 2.60
C SER A 255 -24.06 -18.02 1.42
N PRO A 256 -24.78 -19.09 1.06
CA PRO A 256 -24.52 -19.78 -0.20
C PRO A 256 -24.63 -18.76 -1.36
N PRO A 257 -23.88 -18.97 -2.46
CA PRO A 257 -23.94 -18.04 -3.59
C PRO A 257 -25.39 -17.90 -4.06
N PRO A 258 -25.87 -16.66 -4.23
CA PRO A 258 -27.24 -16.43 -4.72
C PRO A 258 -27.39 -16.94 -6.15
N GLU A 259 -28.61 -17.29 -6.54
CA GLU A 259 -28.92 -17.69 -7.94
C GLU A 259 -28.50 -16.56 -8.93
N ASN A 260 -28.63 -15.29 -8.51
CA ASN A 260 -28.17 -14.14 -9.27
C ASN A 260 -27.08 -13.40 -8.47
N PRO A 261 -25.81 -13.52 -8.86
CA PRO A 261 -24.71 -12.86 -8.16
C PRO A 261 -24.81 -11.34 -8.28
N THR A 262 -24.51 -10.64 -7.19
CA THR A 262 -24.40 -9.19 -7.15
C THR A 262 -23.19 -8.71 -7.97
N GLU A 263 -23.15 -7.41 -8.32
CA GLU A 263 -22.01 -6.83 -9.04
C GLU A 263 -20.70 -6.99 -8.25
N LEU A 264 -20.74 -6.83 -6.92
CA LEU A 264 -19.60 -7.09 -6.05
C LEU A 264 -19.09 -8.54 -6.14
N GLU A 265 -19.99 -9.52 -6.14
CA GLU A 265 -19.63 -10.93 -6.26
C GLU A 265 -19.02 -11.26 -7.63
N CYS A 266 -19.59 -10.70 -8.70
CA CYS A 266 -19.03 -10.80 -10.04
C CYS A 266 -17.63 -10.20 -10.12
N MET A 267 -17.45 -8.95 -9.65
CA MET A 267 -16.17 -8.25 -9.66
C MET A 267 -15.10 -9.01 -8.88
N ARG A 268 -15.43 -9.46 -7.67
CA ARG A 268 -14.57 -10.30 -6.84
C ARG A 268 -14.13 -11.58 -7.57
N GLY A 269 -15.08 -12.27 -8.21
CA GLY A 269 -14.83 -13.52 -8.95
C GLY A 269 -13.92 -13.31 -10.15
N LEU A 270 -14.18 -12.28 -10.95
CA LEU A 270 -13.41 -11.91 -12.14
C LEU A 270 -11.97 -11.53 -11.78
N LEU A 271 -11.79 -10.64 -10.79
CA LEU A 271 -10.46 -10.24 -10.32
C LEU A 271 -9.64 -11.45 -9.85
N LYS A 272 -10.24 -12.29 -8.98
CA LYS A 272 -9.55 -13.48 -8.50
C LYS A 272 -9.18 -14.41 -9.65
N ALA A 273 -10.09 -14.69 -10.58
CA ALA A 273 -9.82 -15.58 -11.70
C ALA A 273 -8.72 -15.02 -12.62
N LYS A 274 -8.84 -13.75 -13.03
CA LYS A 274 -7.84 -13.06 -13.86
C LYS A 274 -6.43 -13.22 -13.27
N TRP A 275 -6.22 -12.78 -12.04
CA TRP A 275 -4.89 -12.75 -11.41
C TRP A 275 -4.39 -14.12 -10.89
N SER A 276 -5.24 -15.13 -10.84
CA SER A 276 -4.82 -16.49 -10.51
C SER A 276 -4.25 -17.26 -11.70
N TYR A 277 -4.67 -16.91 -12.94
CA TYR A 277 -4.34 -17.68 -14.13
C TYR A 277 -3.52 -16.92 -15.18
N ILE A 278 -3.40 -15.59 -15.05
CA ILE A 278 -2.56 -14.78 -15.95
C ILE A 278 -1.08 -15.14 -15.77
N ARG A 279 -0.31 -15.15 -16.86
CA ARG A 279 1.12 -15.36 -16.82
C ARG A 279 1.84 -14.02 -16.93
N ILE A 280 3.06 -13.94 -16.42
CA ILE A 280 3.84 -12.70 -16.48
C ILE A 280 4.19 -12.32 -17.91
N GLU A 281 4.42 -13.32 -18.78
CA GLU A 281 4.69 -13.12 -20.19
C GLU A 281 3.53 -12.39 -20.87
N ASP A 282 2.29 -12.82 -20.61
CA ASP A 282 1.08 -12.20 -21.16
C ASP A 282 0.96 -10.73 -20.70
N ILE A 283 1.26 -10.45 -19.41
CA ILE A 283 1.24 -9.09 -18.85
C ILE A 283 2.28 -8.18 -19.54
N ILE A 284 3.47 -8.73 -19.82
CA ILE A 284 4.55 -7.94 -20.43
C ILE A 284 4.28 -7.71 -21.92
N ASP A 285 3.78 -8.71 -22.62
CA ASP A 285 3.46 -8.62 -24.05
C ASP A 285 2.28 -7.66 -24.31
N ASP A 286 1.28 -7.62 -23.42
CA ASP A 286 0.13 -6.70 -23.47
C ASP A 286 0.45 -5.29 -22.93
N GLY A 287 1.57 -5.12 -22.22
CA GLY A 287 1.98 -3.90 -21.54
C GLY A 287 1.77 -3.95 -20.02
N LEU A 288 2.89 -3.89 -19.28
CA LEU A 288 2.85 -3.94 -17.82
C LEU A 288 2.10 -2.74 -17.22
N HIS A 289 2.33 -1.54 -17.76
CA HIS A 289 1.65 -0.31 -17.32
C HIS A 289 0.13 -0.43 -17.51
N GLU A 290 -0.32 -0.82 -18.69
CA GLU A 290 -1.73 -1.01 -19.03
C GLU A 290 -2.41 -2.05 -18.14
N ALA A 291 -1.71 -3.13 -17.82
CA ALA A 291 -2.21 -4.17 -16.92
C ALA A 291 -2.35 -3.66 -15.47
N ILE A 292 -1.38 -2.86 -15.01
CA ILE A 292 -1.41 -2.25 -13.67
C ILE A 292 -2.51 -1.18 -13.59
N ASP A 293 -2.65 -0.32 -14.60
CA ASP A 293 -3.68 0.71 -14.65
C ASP A 293 -5.08 0.06 -14.62
N SER A 294 -5.30 -0.98 -15.44
CA SER A 294 -6.53 -1.80 -15.38
C SER A 294 -6.78 -2.36 -13.98
N LEU A 295 -5.77 -2.86 -13.30
CA LEU A 295 -5.90 -3.35 -11.92
C LEU A 295 -6.31 -2.25 -10.94
N GLN A 296 -5.73 -1.06 -11.06
CA GLN A 296 -6.06 0.07 -10.18
C GLN A 296 -7.50 0.54 -10.38
N ILE A 297 -7.98 0.59 -11.62
CA ILE A 297 -9.38 0.86 -11.96
C ILE A 297 -10.28 -0.21 -11.32
N ASP A 298 -9.93 -1.48 -11.47
CA ASP A 298 -10.67 -2.60 -10.91
C ASP A 298 -10.71 -2.57 -9.37
N LEU A 299 -9.60 -2.21 -8.70
CA LEU A 299 -9.53 -2.06 -7.24
C LEU A 299 -10.37 -0.88 -6.75
N ASN A 300 -10.40 0.24 -7.48
CA ASN A 300 -11.26 1.38 -7.17
C ASN A 300 -12.73 1.00 -7.30
N LYS A 301 -13.12 0.36 -8.39
CA LYS A 301 -14.49 -0.15 -8.57
C LYS A 301 -14.89 -1.14 -7.47
N LEU A 302 -14.00 -2.05 -7.11
CA LEU A 302 -14.24 -2.98 -6.00
C LEU A 302 -14.45 -2.25 -4.67
N ASN A 303 -13.65 -1.22 -4.39
CA ASN A 303 -13.81 -0.37 -3.21
C ASN A 303 -15.18 0.33 -3.19
N ASP A 304 -15.62 0.90 -4.32
CA ASP A 304 -16.89 1.60 -4.43
C ASP A 304 -18.08 0.64 -4.17
N LEU A 305 -18.04 -0.56 -4.75
CA LEU A 305 -19.04 -1.60 -4.53
C LEU A 305 -19.08 -2.08 -3.06
N ILE A 306 -17.94 -2.13 -2.38
CA ILE A 306 -17.87 -2.44 -0.95
C ILE A 306 -18.51 -1.31 -0.14
N GLN A 307 -18.23 -0.05 -0.47
CA GLN A 307 -18.82 1.10 0.21
C GLN A 307 -20.34 1.12 0.05
N GLU A 308 -20.84 0.94 -1.18
CA GLU A 308 -22.28 0.90 -1.46
C GLU A 308 -22.98 -0.23 -0.70
N LYS A 309 -22.41 -1.42 -0.68
CA LYS A 309 -23.03 -2.61 -0.06
C LYS A 309 -23.02 -2.58 1.46
N TYR A 310 -21.94 -2.06 2.09
CA TYR A 310 -21.73 -2.24 3.53
C TYR A 310 -21.69 -0.96 4.35
N PHE A 311 -21.41 0.21 3.75
CA PHE A 311 -21.17 1.46 4.48
C PHE A 311 -22.27 2.51 4.25
N ILE A 312 -22.85 2.54 3.06
CA ILE A 312 -23.95 3.46 2.73
C ILE A 312 -25.27 2.76 3.07
N ASN A 313 -25.94 3.23 4.11
CA ASN A 313 -27.34 2.90 4.46
C ASN A 313 -28.22 4.13 4.31
#